data_ca770dbcd32f8f248a66fe9bff31e86b
#
_entry.id   ca770dbcd32f8f248a66fe9bff31e86b
#
_cell.length_a   1.000
_cell.length_b   1.000
_cell.length_c   1.000
_cell.angle_alpha   90.00
_cell.angle_beta   90.00
_cell.angle_gamma   90.00
#
_symmetry.space_group_name_H-M   'P 1'
#
loop_
_entity.id
_entity.type
_entity.pdbx_description
1 polymer ?
#
loop_
_entity_poly.entity_id
_entity_poly.type
_entity_poly.pdbx_seq_one_letter_code
_entity_poly.pdbx_strand_id
1 'polypeptide(L)'
;MSLLAVGTVAFDAIETPFGKTDKIVGGAATYICLSASYFTKKINLVSVVGEDFPRESIKMLQDHGVNTNGLQIKMGEKTFFWSGKYHNDMNSRDTLDTQLNVLESFDPVIPEAYQDCEFLMLGNLVPAVQSKVIMSLKNRPK
;
A
#
# COMPACT_ATOMS: atom_id res chain seq x y z
N MET A 1 6.53 -15.12 -13.15
CA MET A 1 5.81 -13.83 -13.04
C MET A 1 6.31 -13.10 -11.80
N SER A 2 6.83 -11.90 -11.96
CA SER A 2 7.25 -11.03 -10.85
C SER A 2 6.43 -9.74 -10.89
N LEU A 3 5.90 -9.35 -9.73
CA LEU A 3 5.06 -8.17 -9.56
C LEU A 3 5.76 -7.15 -8.68
N LEU A 4 5.81 -5.90 -9.12
CA LEU A 4 6.10 -4.74 -8.28
C LEU A 4 4.77 -4.01 -7.98
N ALA A 5 4.38 -3.99 -6.72
CA ALA A 5 3.24 -3.23 -6.24
C ALA A 5 3.71 -1.94 -5.57
N VAL A 6 3.21 -0.81 -6.04
CA VAL A 6 3.49 0.51 -5.46
C VAL A 6 2.17 1.16 -5.10
N GLY A 7 1.97 1.50 -3.86
CA GLY A 7 0.71 2.06 -3.39
C GLY A 7 0.71 2.28 -1.88
N THR A 8 -0.44 2.54 -1.31
CA THR A 8 -0.58 2.78 0.13
C THR A 8 -0.56 1.48 0.92
N VAL A 9 0.18 1.50 2.02
CA VAL A 9 -0.02 0.66 3.21
C VAL A 9 -0.51 1.59 4.30
N ALA A 10 -1.65 1.30 4.90
CA ALA A 10 -2.42 2.29 5.63
C ALA A 10 -3.13 1.71 6.85
N PHE A 11 -3.71 2.60 7.62
CA PHE A 11 -4.79 2.26 8.54
C PHE A 11 -6.11 2.77 7.99
N ASP A 12 -7.14 1.96 8.11
CA ASP A 12 -8.51 2.31 7.75
C ASP A 12 -9.43 2.17 8.97
N ALA A 13 -10.43 3.06 9.08
CA ALA A 13 -11.57 2.92 9.98
C ALA A 13 -12.85 2.95 9.14
N ILE A 14 -13.62 1.89 9.21
CA ILE A 14 -14.75 1.67 8.31
C ILE A 14 -16.03 1.55 9.13
N GLU A 15 -17.03 2.36 8.77
CA GLU A 15 -18.40 2.23 9.24
C GLU A 15 -19.29 1.73 8.10
N THR A 16 -20.14 0.76 8.38
CA THR A 16 -21.12 0.21 7.45
C THR A 16 -22.46 0.06 8.15
N PRO A 17 -23.57 -0.18 7.45
CA PRO A 17 -24.86 -0.50 8.08
C PRO A 17 -24.80 -1.76 8.96
N PHE A 18 -23.77 -2.59 8.80
CA PHE A 18 -23.64 -3.88 9.48
C PHE A 18 -22.65 -3.87 10.63
N GLY A 19 -21.88 -2.80 10.79
CA GLY A 19 -20.88 -2.70 11.85
C GLY A 19 -19.85 -1.63 11.58
N LYS A 20 -18.99 -1.45 12.59
CA LYS A 20 -17.91 -0.46 12.57
C LYS A 20 -16.61 -1.11 13.00
N THR A 21 -15.54 -0.75 12.32
CA THR A 21 -14.17 -1.08 12.74
C THR A 21 -13.49 0.18 13.26
N ASP A 22 -12.59 -0.03 14.20
CA ASP A 22 -11.58 0.97 14.51
C ASP A 22 -10.43 0.89 13.51
N LYS A 23 -9.26 1.33 13.92
CA LYS A 23 -8.04 1.35 13.13
C LYS A 23 -7.60 -0.06 12.74
N ILE A 24 -7.82 -0.45 11.50
CA ILE A 24 -7.40 -1.75 10.93
C ILE A 24 -6.36 -1.53 9.84
N VAL A 25 -5.56 -2.55 9.55
CA VAL A 25 -4.61 -2.52 8.43
C VAL A 25 -5.37 -2.49 7.12
N GLY A 26 -5.02 -1.54 6.28
CA GLY A 26 -5.63 -1.29 4.98
C GLY A 26 -4.60 -0.79 3.96
N GLY A 27 -5.08 -0.05 2.99
CA GLY A 27 -4.29 0.49 1.89
C GLY A 27 -4.28 -0.40 0.65
N ALA A 28 -4.26 0.23 -0.52
CA ALA A 28 -4.36 -0.48 -1.80
C ALA A 28 -3.22 -1.49 -2.02
N ALA A 29 -1.97 -1.13 -1.69
CA ALA A 29 -0.83 -2.02 -1.89
C ALA A 29 -0.88 -3.25 -0.97
N THR A 30 -1.42 -3.12 0.25
CA THR A 30 -1.66 -4.26 1.14
C THR A 30 -2.53 -5.31 0.46
N TYR A 31 -3.68 -4.90 -0.05
CA TYR A 31 -4.63 -5.82 -0.71
C TYR A 31 -4.12 -6.33 -2.05
N ILE A 32 -3.42 -5.51 -2.84
CA ILE A 32 -2.77 -5.94 -4.09
C ILE A 32 -1.77 -7.07 -3.78
N CYS A 33 -0.88 -6.89 -2.80
CA CYS A 33 0.12 -7.87 -2.44
C CYS A 33 -0.50 -9.18 -1.92
N LEU A 34 -1.47 -9.08 -1.00
CA LEU A 34 -2.15 -10.24 -0.45
C LEU A 34 -2.91 -11.02 -1.53
N SER A 35 -3.66 -10.32 -2.39
CA SER A 35 -4.37 -10.96 -3.49
C SER A 35 -3.42 -11.65 -4.46
N ALA A 36 -2.33 -10.98 -4.85
CA ALA A 36 -1.33 -11.53 -5.75
C ALA A 36 -0.61 -12.75 -5.17
N SER A 37 -0.49 -12.86 -3.84
CA SER A 37 0.21 -13.97 -3.18
C SER A 37 -0.42 -15.35 -3.43
N TYR A 38 -1.67 -15.39 -3.83
CA TYR A 38 -2.35 -16.62 -4.23
C TYR A 38 -1.94 -17.10 -5.63
N PHE A 39 -1.34 -16.22 -6.44
CA PHE A 39 -1.02 -16.50 -7.85
C PHE A 39 0.48 -16.49 -8.14
N THR A 40 1.28 -15.76 -7.36
CA THR A 40 2.73 -15.66 -7.54
C THR A 40 3.47 -15.57 -6.21
N LYS A 41 4.73 -15.98 -6.21
CA LYS A 41 5.62 -15.89 -5.04
C LYS A 41 6.69 -14.78 -5.17
N LYS A 42 6.70 -14.06 -6.28
CA LYS A 42 7.64 -12.95 -6.52
C LYS A 42 6.89 -11.62 -6.49
N ILE A 43 6.59 -11.16 -5.28
CA ILE A 43 5.87 -9.90 -5.05
C ILE A 43 6.79 -8.95 -4.30
N ASN A 44 7.03 -7.80 -4.89
CA ASN A 44 7.84 -6.72 -4.33
C ASN A 44 6.93 -5.54 -3.97
N LEU A 45 7.07 -5.04 -2.75
CA LEU A 45 6.28 -3.92 -2.25
C LEU A 45 7.14 -2.66 -2.13
N VAL A 46 6.66 -1.56 -2.71
CA VAL A 46 7.19 -0.21 -2.46
C VAL A 46 6.07 0.64 -1.88
N SER A 47 6.28 1.11 -0.67
CA SER A 47 5.33 1.93 0.08
C SER A 47 6.04 2.67 1.22
N VAL A 48 5.27 3.36 2.04
CA VAL A 48 5.76 4.05 3.24
C VAL A 48 4.77 3.89 4.39
N VAL A 49 5.31 3.69 5.59
CA VAL A 49 4.55 3.67 6.85
C VAL A 49 5.28 4.48 7.91
N GLY A 50 4.58 4.88 8.95
CA GLY A 50 5.16 5.49 10.14
C GLY A 50 5.69 4.46 11.14
N GLU A 51 6.28 4.94 12.22
CA GLU A 51 6.74 4.08 13.32
C GLU A 51 5.60 3.38 14.07
N ASP A 52 4.38 3.90 13.93
CA ASP A 52 3.17 3.36 14.54
C ASP A 52 2.61 2.11 13.84
N PHE A 53 3.20 1.73 12.69
CA PHE A 53 2.72 0.56 11.95
C PHE A 53 3.20 -0.75 12.59
N PRO A 54 2.28 -1.69 12.93
CA PRO A 54 2.63 -2.89 13.65
C PRO A 54 3.60 -3.78 12.89
N ARG A 55 4.64 -4.25 13.58
CA ARG A 55 5.62 -5.20 13.00
C ARG A 55 4.97 -6.53 12.61
N GLU A 56 3.94 -6.94 13.34
CA GLU A 56 3.15 -8.14 13.04
C GLU A 56 2.45 -8.05 11.69
N SER A 57 2.02 -6.85 11.31
CA SER A 57 1.39 -6.60 10.00
C SER A 57 2.40 -6.65 8.86
N ILE A 58 3.63 -6.17 9.08
CA ILE A 58 4.73 -6.35 8.12
C ILE A 58 5.08 -7.83 8.00
N LYS A 59 5.19 -8.53 9.14
CA LYS A 59 5.44 -9.97 9.14
C LYS A 59 4.36 -10.76 8.41
N MET A 60 3.10 -10.40 8.57
CA MET A 60 1.98 -11.02 7.86
C MET A 60 2.17 -10.91 6.33
N LEU A 61 2.57 -9.75 5.81
CA LEU A 61 2.90 -9.60 4.39
C LEU A 61 4.07 -10.51 3.98
N GLN A 62 5.12 -10.56 4.78
CA GLN A 62 6.30 -11.42 4.52
C GLN A 62 5.94 -12.91 4.53
N ASP A 63 5.09 -13.35 5.45
CA ASP A 63 4.61 -14.73 5.54
C ASP A 63 3.79 -15.14 4.31
N HIS A 64 3.18 -14.16 3.62
CA HIS A 64 2.52 -14.36 2.32
C HIS A 64 3.47 -14.26 1.11
N GLY A 65 4.78 -14.16 1.36
CA GLY A 65 5.81 -14.12 0.30
C GLY A 65 6.04 -12.75 -0.30
N VAL A 66 5.58 -11.68 0.35
CA VAL A 66 5.83 -10.30 -0.08
C VAL A 66 7.22 -9.85 0.37
N ASN A 67 8.04 -9.39 -0.56
CA ASN A 67 9.30 -8.75 -0.24
C ASN A 67 9.05 -7.29 0.16
N THR A 68 9.33 -6.97 1.42
CA THR A 68 9.08 -5.66 2.02
C THR A 68 10.31 -4.76 2.10
N ASN A 69 11.42 -5.10 1.41
CA ASN A 69 12.64 -4.27 1.43
C ASN A 69 12.43 -2.87 0.84
N GLY A 70 11.38 -2.67 0.02
CA GLY A 70 10.97 -1.37 -0.50
C GLY A 70 9.97 -0.62 0.39
N LEU A 71 9.58 -1.18 1.53
CA LEU A 71 8.71 -0.50 2.49
C LEU A 71 9.54 0.43 3.38
N GLN A 72 9.36 1.73 3.21
CA GLN A 72 10.01 2.74 4.04
C GLN A 72 9.29 2.85 5.39
N ILE A 73 10.04 2.90 6.49
CA ILE A 73 9.52 3.16 7.83
C ILE A 73 10.06 4.51 8.29
N LYS A 74 9.17 5.49 8.47
CA LYS A 74 9.52 6.84 8.90
C LYS A 74 9.42 6.97 10.42
N MET A 75 10.57 7.11 11.06
CA MET A 75 10.63 7.33 12.51
C MET A 75 10.09 8.71 12.87
N GLY A 76 9.35 8.78 13.96
CA GLY A 76 8.72 10.04 14.43
C GLY A 76 7.49 10.48 13.65
N GLU A 77 7.06 9.72 12.65
CA GLU A 77 5.89 10.03 11.83
C GLU A 77 4.81 8.94 11.96
N LYS A 78 3.58 9.29 11.58
CA LYS A 78 2.43 8.37 11.61
C LYS A 78 2.14 7.80 10.23
N THR A 79 1.60 6.60 10.21
CA THR A 79 1.09 5.95 8.99
C THR A 79 -0.14 6.69 8.44
N PHE A 80 -0.30 6.69 7.11
CA PHE A 80 -1.49 7.17 6.44
C PHE A 80 -2.75 6.54 7.04
N PHE A 81 -3.76 7.38 7.30
CA PHE A 81 -5.04 6.96 7.86
C PHE A 81 -6.19 7.49 7.02
N TRP A 82 -7.16 6.62 6.78
CA TRP A 82 -8.42 6.97 6.14
C TRP A 82 -9.60 6.43 6.95
N SER A 83 -10.66 7.21 7.04
CA SER A 83 -11.92 6.79 7.64
C SER A 83 -13.08 7.08 6.70
N GLY A 84 -13.96 6.12 6.54
CA GLY A 84 -15.12 6.22 5.67
C GLY A 84 -16.35 5.51 6.17
N LYS A 85 -17.50 5.99 5.70
CA LYS A 85 -18.80 5.43 5.99
C LYS A 85 -19.46 4.97 4.70
N TYR A 86 -19.72 3.68 4.61
CA TYR A 86 -20.43 3.07 3.49
C TYR A 86 -21.95 3.15 3.70
N HIS A 87 -22.67 3.43 2.62
CA HIS A 87 -24.12 3.43 2.59
C HIS A 87 -24.70 2.01 2.45
N ASN A 88 -26.02 1.90 2.46
CA ASN A 88 -26.72 0.60 2.44
C ASN A 88 -26.42 -0.23 1.18
N ASP A 89 -26.10 0.42 0.06
CA ASP A 89 -25.73 -0.23 -1.20
C ASP A 89 -24.31 -0.80 -1.20
N MET A 90 -23.50 -0.50 -0.17
CA MET A 90 -22.08 -0.87 -0.03
C MET A 90 -21.17 -0.41 -1.18
N ASN A 91 -21.68 0.41 -2.10
CA ASN A 91 -20.93 1.00 -3.20
C ASN A 91 -20.64 2.49 -2.98
N SER A 92 -21.61 3.20 -2.43
CA SER A 92 -21.48 4.61 -2.10
C SER A 92 -20.85 4.75 -0.71
N ARG A 93 -19.96 5.72 -0.56
CA ARG A 93 -19.33 6.02 0.73
C ARG A 93 -19.03 7.51 0.88
N ASP A 94 -19.04 7.95 2.11
CA ASP A 94 -18.54 9.27 2.52
C ASP A 94 -17.18 9.11 3.18
N THR A 95 -16.24 9.97 2.82
CA THR A 95 -14.98 10.10 3.56
C THR A 95 -15.22 10.93 4.80
N LEU A 96 -14.93 10.37 5.96
CA LEU A 96 -15.07 11.05 7.25
C LEU A 96 -13.80 11.76 7.67
N ASP A 97 -12.64 11.13 7.44
CA ASP A 97 -11.33 11.69 7.77
C ASP A 97 -10.25 11.15 6.83
N THR A 98 -9.25 11.98 6.57
CA THR A 98 -8.06 11.60 5.81
C THR A 98 -6.84 12.28 6.42
N GLN A 99 -5.91 11.50 6.96
CA GLN A 99 -4.65 11.97 7.50
C GLN A 99 -3.51 11.44 6.64
N LEU A 100 -2.94 12.30 5.79
CA LEU A 100 -1.88 11.90 4.85
C LEU A 100 -0.62 11.41 5.58
N ASN A 101 -0.21 12.10 6.66
CA ASN A 101 0.94 11.72 7.47
C ASN A 101 2.17 11.43 6.58
N VAL A 102 2.80 10.26 6.73
CA VAL A 102 3.99 9.87 5.91
C VAL A 102 3.73 9.91 4.39
N LEU A 103 2.49 9.79 3.97
CA LEU A 103 2.15 9.78 2.54
C LEU A 103 2.31 11.15 1.89
N GLU A 104 2.17 12.25 2.65
CA GLU A 104 2.29 13.61 2.14
C GLU A 104 3.67 13.88 1.51
N SER A 105 4.71 13.34 2.10
CA SER A 105 6.09 13.50 1.64
C SER A 105 6.68 12.22 1.02
N PHE A 106 5.82 11.28 0.64
CA PHE A 106 6.29 9.99 0.12
C PHE A 106 7.05 10.16 -1.20
N ASP A 107 8.32 9.77 -1.16
CA ASP A 107 9.19 9.68 -2.30
C ASP A 107 9.56 8.21 -2.55
N PRO A 108 8.96 7.55 -3.57
CA PRO A 108 9.20 6.15 -3.83
C PRO A 108 10.64 5.91 -4.28
N VAL A 109 11.31 4.98 -3.62
CA VAL A 109 12.63 4.48 -4.00
C VAL A 109 12.47 3.02 -4.41
N ILE A 110 12.82 2.70 -5.65
CA ILE A 110 12.73 1.34 -6.18
C ILE A 110 14.07 0.64 -5.91
N PRO A 111 14.12 -0.36 -5.02
CA PRO A 111 15.34 -1.14 -4.81
C PRO A 111 15.87 -1.74 -6.11
N GLU A 112 17.20 -1.85 -6.23
CA GLU A 112 17.84 -2.41 -7.42
C GLU A 112 17.32 -3.82 -7.75
N ALA A 113 17.07 -4.63 -6.73
CA ALA A 113 16.51 -5.98 -6.89
C ALA A 113 15.09 -6.02 -7.46
N TYR A 114 14.38 -4.86 -7.54
CA TYR A 114 13.02 -4.78 -8.05
C TYR A 114 12.96 -4.27 -9.50
N GLN A 115 14.10 -3.84 -10.05
CA GLN A 115 14.18 -3.20 -11.36
C GLN A 115 13.76 -4.11 -12.53
N ASP A 116 13.88 -5.42 -12.36
CA ASP A 116 13.58 -6.42 -13.40
C ASP A 116 12.18 -7.05 -13.24
N CYS A 117 11.22 -6.31 -12.63
CA CYS A 117 9.86 -6.80 -12.51
C CYS A 117 9.18 -6.91 -13.89
N GLU A 118 8.41 -7.99 -14.06
CA GLU A 118 7.63 -8.23 -15.30
C GLU A 118 6.34 -7.40 -15.34
N PHE A 119 5.74 -7.19 -14.17
CA PHE A 119 4.48 -6.46 -14.00
C PHE A 119 4.62 -5.37 -12.95
N LEU A 120 4.03 -4.20 -13.23
CA LEU A 120 3.92 -3.09 -12.32
C LEU A 120 2.44 -2.80 -12.03
N MET A 121 2.07 -2.82 -10.75
CA MET A 121 0.75 -2.40 -10.31
C MET A 121 0.88 -1.12 -9.48
N LEU A 122 0.32 -0.03 -10.00
CA LEU A 122 0.28 1.26 -9.33
C LEU A 122 -1.07 1.41 -8.63
N GLY A 123 -1.02 1.57 -7.32
CA GLY A 123 -2.21 1.79 -6.48
C GLY A 123 -2.63 3.26 -6.44
N ASN A 124 -3.36 3.61 -5.40
CA ASN A 124 -4.00 4.91 -5.17
C ASN A 124 -3.02 6.03 -4.74
N LEU A 125 -2.04 6.35 -5.56
CA LEU A 125 -1.11 7.45 -5.36
C LEU A 125 -1.41 8.58 -6.35
N VAL A 126 -0.97 9.79 -6.03
CA VAL A 126 -1.12 10.92 -6.97
C VAL A 126 -0.36 10.67 -8.28
N PRO A 127 -0.85 11.16 -9.43
CA PRO A 127 -0.25 10.87 -10.74
C PRO A 127 1.25 11.22 -10.84
N ALA A 128 1.70 12.27 -10.17
CA ALA A 128 3.10 12.66 -10.15
C ALA A 128 4.00 11.58 -9.54
N VAL A 129 3.56 10.97 -8.44
CA VAL A 129 4.30 9.86 -7.79
C VAL A 129 4.28 8.62 -8.67
N GLN A 130 3.15 8.28 -9.28
CA GLN A 130 3.04 7.15 -10.21
C GLN A 130 3.97 7.33 -11.42
N SER A 131 3.98 8.52 -12.02
CA SER A 131 4.89 8.85 -13.12
C SER A 131 6.35 8.70 -12.72
N LYS A 132 6.72 9.17 -11.52
CA LYS A 132 8.08 9.03 -11.01
C LYS A 132 8.50 7.56 -10.88
N VAL A 133 7.62 6.70 -10.40
CA VAL A 133 7.86 5.24 -10.33
C VAL A 133 8.15 4.68 -11.73
N ILE A 134 7.29 4.96 -12.70
CA ILE A 134 7.46 4.49 -14.08
C ILE A 134 8.81 4.95 -14.67
N MET A 135 9.17 6.21 -14.45
CA MET A 135 10.41 6.80 -14.99
C MET A 135 11.66 6.29 -14.29
N SER A 136 11.57 5.78 -13.06
CA SER A 136 12.70 5.25 -12.29
C SER A 136 13.04 3.80 -12.61
N LEU A 137 12.19 3.09 -13.34
CA LEU A 137 12.42 1.71 -13.76
C LEU A 137 13.33 1.66 -14.99
N LYS A 138 14.36 0.78 -14.95
CA LYS A 138 15.30 0.57 -16.05
C LYS A 138 14.65 -0.12 -17.24
N ASN A 139 13.75 -1.07 -16.96
CA ASN A 139 12.96 -1.80 -17.94
C ASN A 139 11.51 -1.36 -17.86
N ARG A 140 10.77 -1.50 -18.94
CA ARG A 140 9.35 -1.15 -18.99
C ARG A 140 8.49 -2.39 -18.71
N PRO A 141 8.00 -2.59 -17.48
CA PRO A 141 7.09 -3.70 -17.16
C PRO A 141 5.72 -3.52 -17.84
N LYS A 142 4.96 -4.58 -17.86
CA LYS A 142 3.54 -4.54 -18.27
C LYS A 142 2.68 -3.97 -17.16
#